data_3e0a1428b0dd7c0d1680143a703491ff
#
_entry.id   3e0a1428b0dd7c0d1680143a703491ff
#
_cell.length_a   1.000
_cell.length_b   1.000
_cell.length_c   1.000
_cell.angle_alpha   90.00
_cell.angle_beta   90.00
_cell.angle_gamma   90.00
#
_symmetry.space_group_name_H-M   'P 1'
#
loop_
_entity.id
_entity.type
_entity.pdbx_description
1 polymer ?
#
loop_
_entity_poly.entity_id
_entity_poly.type
_entity_poly.pdbx_seq_one_letter_code
_entity_poly.pdbx_strand_id
1 'polypeptide(L)'
;MEKTNLPKASALTSPNPVTLVCTQKPDGSTNLATVSWWTYLSFNPSMIAYAMAKTSFSGEMVRENKKVILTLPGAAIKEAVMGCGMSTGRNTDKIEKLGIEMQSVPGSDIQVPAHTRVAIQCTLKEFHEVGDHYLYICDVEQVFADEKEEAVFAWNGYAKIATAKQGE
;
A
#
# COMPACT_ATOMS: atom_id res chain seq x y z
N MET A 1 -23.69 19.64 13.87
CA MET A 1 -22.80 18.44 13.79
C MET A 1 -23.25 17.45 14.84
N GLU A 2 -23.25 16.15 14.50
CA GLU A 2 -23.65 15.08 15.43
C GLU A 2 -22.44 14.26 15.88
N LYS A 3 -22.50 13.74 17.11
CA LYS A 3 -21.49 12.84 17.66
C LYS A 3 -21.42 11.56 16.83
N THR A 4 -20.24 11.10 16.47
CA THR A 4 -20.01 9.86 15.73
C THR A 4 -18.80 9.10 16.32
N ASN A 5 -18.49 7.92 15.77
CA ASN A 5 -17.32 7.12 16.13
C ASN A 5 -16.23 7.19 15.05
N LEU A 6 -15.01 6.78 15.40
CA LEU A 6 -13.86 6.86 14.47
C LEU A 6 -14.04 6.03 13.19
N PRO A 7 -14.56 4.77 13.21
CA PRO A 7 -14.81 4.01 11.98
C PRO A 7 -15.76 4.73 11.01
N LYS A 8 -16.84 5.33 11.50
CA LYS A 8 -17.74 6.12 10.65
C LYS A 8 -17.07 7.40 10.15
N ALA A 9 -16.31 8.09 11.01
CA ALA A 9 -15.56 9.28 10.61
C ALA A 9 -14.53 8.95 9.52
N SER A 10 -13.80 7.84 9.62
CA SER A 10 -12.82 7.43 8.61
C SER A 10 -13.44 7.16 7.23
N ALA A 11 -14.68 6.66 7.18
CA ALA A 11 -15.42 6.52 5.94
C ALA A 11 -15.82 7.88 5.33
N LEU A 12 -16.09 8.88 6.18
CA LEU A 12 -16.49 10.23 5.74
C LEU A 12 -15.31 11.09 5.26
N THR A 13 -14.06 10.68 5.48
CA THR A 13 -12.86 11.40 5.00
C THR A 13 -12.48 11.11 3.56
N SER A 14 -13.30 10.32 2.84
CA SER A 14 -13.04 9.96 1.43
C SER A 14 -13.01 11.19 0.49
N PRO A 15 -12.20 11.12 -0.59
CA PRO A 15 -11.35 10.00 -1.00
C PRO A 15 -10.06 9.91 -0.17
N ASN A 16 -9.66 8.70 0.21
CA ASN A 16 -8.39 8.47 0.88
C ASN A 16 -7.36 7.90 -0.12
N PRO A 17 -6.08 8.29 -0.04
CA PRO A 17 -5.03 7.63 -0.80
C PRO A 17 -5.04 6.12 -0.54
N VAL A 18 -4.78 5.33 -1.56
CA VAL A 18 -4.65 3.88 -1.41
C VAL A 18 -3.33 3.41 -2.01
N THR A 19 -2.68 2.48 -1.31
CA THR A 19 -1.43 1.88 -1.74
C THR A 19 -1.53 0.36 -1.75
N LEU A 20 -0.67 -0.29 -2.55
CA LEU A 20 -0.30 -1.67 -2.36
C LEU A 20 1.08 -1.73 -1.72
N VAL A 21 1.16 -2.35 -0.55
CA VAL A 21 2.41 -2.66 0.14
C VAL A 21 2.94 -3.96 -0.44
N CYS A 22 4.04 -3.86 -1.21
CA CYS A 22 4.70 -4.97 -1.87
C CYS A 22 5.84 -5.47 -0.98
N THR A 23 5.84 -6.75 -0.62
CA THR A 23 6.81 -7.38 0.28
C THR A 23 7.30 -8.70 -0.30
N GLN A 24 8.54 -9.09 0.01
CA GLN A 24 9.05 -10.39 -0.40
C GLN A 24 8.66 -11.47 0.62
N LYS A 25 8.14 -12.58 0.12
CA LYS A 25 7.87 -13.79 0.91
C LYS A 25 9.15 -14.63 1.10
N PRO A 26 9.17 -15.61 2.05
CA PRO A 26 10.33 -16.48 2.25
C PRO A 26 10.74 -17.29 1.01
N ASP A 27 9.83 -17.57 0.10
CA ASP A 27 10.08 -18.25 -1.18
C ASP A 27 10.65 -17.33 -2.27
N GLY A 28 10.86 -16.06 -1.96
CA GLY A 28 11.36 -15.04 -2.88
C GLY A 28 10.27 -14.35 -3.71
N SER A 29 9.04 -14.86 -3.74
CA SER A 29 7.94 -14.23 -4.48
C SER A 29 7.42 -12.98 -3.78
N THR A 30 6.72 -12.12 -4.51
CA THR A 30 6.13 -10.90 -3.97
C THR A 30 4.74 -11.17 -3.40
N ASN A 31 4.42 -10.55 -2.27
CA ASN A 31 3.07 -10.47 -1.71
C ASN A 31 2.58 -9.02 -1.70
N LEU A 32 1.29 -8.83 -1.87
CA LEU A 32 0.61 -7.54 -1.93
C LEU A 32 -0.39 -7.37 -0.78
N ALA A 33 -0.45 -6.17 -0.20
CA ALA A 33 -1.50 -5.82 0.76
C ALA A 33 -1.99 -4.39 0.55
N THR A 34 -3.29 -4.19 0.58
CA THR A 34 -3.92 -2.87 0.41
C THR A 34 -3.89 -2.09 1.70
N VAL A 35 -3.40 -0.87 1.65
CA VAL A 35 -3.32 0.07 2.79
C VAL A 35 -3.72 1.47 2.34
N SER A 36 -4.54 2.17 3.14
CA SER A 36 -4.83 3.60 2.94
C SER A 36 -4.33 4.48 4.10
N TRP A 37 -3.87 3.88 5.18
CA TRP A 37 -3.30 4.62 6.30
C TRP A 37 -1.80 4.80 6.10
N TRP A 38 -1.44 5.76 5.23
CA TRP A 38 -0.07 6.12 4.94
C TRP A 38 0.08 7.63 4.73
N THR A 39 1.31 8.14 4.88
CA THR A 39 1.63 9.55 4.69
C THR A 39 3.10 9.78 4.39
N TYR A 40 3.40 10.90 3.71
CA TYR A 40 4.74 11.47 3.70
C TYR A 40 5.08 12.03 5.08
N LEU A 41 6.30 11.80 5.57
CA LEU A 41 6.79 12.32 6.86
C LEU A 41 7.81 13.43 6.69
N SER A 42 8.72 13.29 5.72
CA SER A 42 9.82 14.22 5.50
C SER A 42 10.28 14.18 4.05
N PHE A 43 10.77 15.30 3.55
CA PHE A 43 11.43 15.39 2.26
C PHE A 43 12.96 15.44 2.37
N ASN A 44 13.51 15.79 3.55
CA ASN A 44 14.96 15.79 3.79
C ASN A 44 15.27 15.40 5.26
N PRO A 45 15.69 14.15 5.53
CA PRO A 45 15.72 13.02 4.60
C PRO A 45 14.32 12.60 4.14
N SER A 46 14.24 11.96 2.96
CA SER A 46 12.96 11.50 2.43
C SER A 46 12.44 10.31 3.23
N MET A 47 11.24 10.46 3.80
CA MET A 47 10.64 9.46 4.68
C MET A 47 9.13 9.37 4.48
N ILE A 48 8.60 8.16 4.67
CA ILE A 48 7.16 7.88 4.70
C ILE A 48 6.79 7.07 5.93
N ALA A 49 5.50 7.08 6.27
CA ALA A 49 4.95 6.14 7.25
C ALA A 49 3.65 5.51 6.75
N TYR A 50 3.35 4.34 7.29
CA TYR A 50 2.07 3.66 7.09
C TYR A 50 1.75 2.77 8.29
N ALA A 51 0.46 2.44 8.45
CA ALA A 51 0.01 1.57 9.54
C ALA A 51 -0.61 0.28 8.98
N MET A 52 -0.30 -0.84 9.63
CA MET A 52 -0.88 -2.16 9.34
C MET A 52 -1.29 -2.86 10.63
N ALA A 53 -2.37 -3.63 10.57
CA ALA A 53 -2.80 -4.45 11.69
C ALA A 53 -1.66 -5.37 12.18
N LYS A 54 -1.59 -5.61 13.49
CA LYS A 54 -0.55 -6.46 14.11
C LYS A 54 -0.53 -7.88 13.53
N THR A 55 -1.67 -8.37 13.05
CA THR A 55 -1.83 -9.69 12.42
C THR A 55 -1.45 -9.72 10.93
N SER A 56 -1.06 -8.59 10.35
CA SER A 56 -0.72 -8.49 8.92
C SER A 56 0.50 -9.32 8.56
N PHE A 57 0.33 -10.25 7.60
CA PHE A 57 1.45 -11.01 7.03
C PHE A 57 2.46 -10.11 6.31
N SER A 58 2.01 -9.11 5.54
CA SER A 58 2.92 -8.15 4.92
C SER A 58 3.71 -7.35 5.96
N GLY A 59 3.06 -6.95 7.06
CA GLY A 59 3.74 -6.26 8.16
C GLY A 59 4.81 -7.12 8.82
N GLU A 60 4.59 -8.44 8.96
CA GLU A 60 5.59 -9.41 9.43
C GLU A 60 6.79 -9.44 8.46
N MET A 61 6.55 -9.60 7.16
CA MET A 61 7.62 -9.63 6.15
C MET A 61 8.46 -8.34 6.14
N VAL A 62 7.83 -7.18 6.30
CA VAL A 62 8.57 -5.91 6.40
C VAL A 62 9.47 -5.87 7.65
N ARG A 63 8.98 -6.36 8.79
CA ARG A 63 9.78 -6.38 10.02
C ARG A 63 10.98 -7.34 9.92
N GLU A 64 10.83 -8.44 9.18
CA GLU A 64 11.89 -9.43 8.94
C GLU A 64 12.90 -8.95 7.89
N ASN A 65 12.42 -8.59 6.70
CA ASN A 65 13.27 -8.30 5.54
C ASN A 65 13.80 -6.87 5.53
N LYS A 66 13.19 -5.97 6.29
CA LYS A 66 13.48 -4.52 6.34
C LYS A 66 13.23 -3.77 5.03
N LYS A 67 12.79 -4.45 3.98
CA LYS A 67 12.56 -3.88 2.66
C LYS A 67 11.08 -3.91 2.30
N VAL A 68 10.62 -2.88 1.61
CA VAL A 68 9.24 -2.73 1.17
C VAL A 68 9.18 -1.77 -0.04
N ILE A 69 8.22 -1.99 -0.93
CA ILE A 69 7.84 -0.99 -1.93
C ILE A 69 6.38 -0.62 -1.69
N LEU A 70 6.10 0.66 -1.42
CA LEU A 70 4.76 1.19 -1.47
C LEU A 70 4.44 1.63 -2.90
N THR A 71 3.35 1.10 -3.46
CA THR A 71 2.91 1.52 -4.80
C THR A 71 1.59 2.27 -4.71
N LEU A 72 1.47 3.34 -5.49
CA LEU A 72 0.19 3.96 -5.81
C LEU A 72 -0.31 3.32 -7.09
N PRO A 73 -1.37 2.49 -7.02
CA PRO A 73 -1.84 1.75 -8.17
C PRO A 73 -2.56 2.65 -9.18
N GLY A 74 -2.46 2.29 -10.45
CA GLY A 74 -3.22 2.90 -11.53
C GLY A 74 -4.65 2.36 -11.65
N ALA A 75 -5.48 3.06 -12.41
CA ALA A 75 -6.90 2.74 -12.58
C ALA A 75 -7.15 1.36 -13.21
N ALA A 76 -6.23 0.87 -14.03
CA ALA A 76 -6.35 -0.42 -14.72
C ALA A 76 -6.41 -1.62 -13.75
N ILE A 77 -5.85 -1.50 -12.55
CA ILE A 77 -5.79 -2.60 -11.56
C ILE A 77 -6.66 -2.36 -10.32
N LYS A 78 -7.63 -1.46 -10.36
CA LYS A 78 -8.46 -1.07 -9.20
C LYS A 78 -9.20 -2.25 -8.55
N GLU A 79 -9.67 -3.24 -9.33
CA GLU A 79 -10.31 -4.45 -8.81
C GLU A 79 -9.32 -5.34 -8.05
N ALA A 80 -8.08 -5.45 -8.55
CA ALA A 80 -7.02 -6.17 -7.88
C ALA A 80 -6.62 -5.49 -6.56
N VAL A 81 -6.61 -4.15 -6.51
CA VAL A 81 -6.37 -3.39 -5.28
C VAL A 81 -7.39 -3.77 -4.20
N MET A 82 -8.67 -3.81 -4.55
CA MET A 82 -9.72 -4.26 -3.63
C MET A 82 -9.48 -5.71 -3.18
N GLY A 83 -9.24 -6.61 -4.13
CA GLY A 83 -9.01 -8.04 -3.87
C GLY A 83 -7.82 -8.32 -2.95
N CYS A 84 -6.74 -7.56 -3.09
CA CYS A 84 -5.54 -7.68 -2.23
C CYS A 84 -5.82 -7.37 -0.76
N GLY A 85 -6.82 -6.52 -0.46
CA GLY A 85 -7.23 -6.20 0.90
C GLY A 85 -8.10 -7.26 1.57
N MET A 86 -8.70 -8.17 0.79
CA MET A 86 -9.71 -9.13 1.28
C MET A 86 -9.13 -10.48 1.74
N SER A 87 -7.85 -10.74 1.55
CA SER A 87 -7.21 -12.02 1.90
C SER A 87 -5.80 -11.84 2.42
N THR A 88 -5.30 -12.85 3.16
CA THR A 88 -3.91 -12.85 3.63
C THR A 88 -3.00 -13.56 2.63
N GLY A 89 -1.79 -13.00 2.42
CA GLY A 89 -0.75 -13.65 1.60
C GLY A 89 -0.06 -14.83 2.27
N ARG A 90 -0.40 -15.13 3.54
CA ARG A 90 0.17 -16.27 4.27
C ARG A 90 -0.20 -17.62 3.65
N ASN A 91 -1.41 -17.71 3.11
CA ASN A 91 -1.98 -18.96 2.55
C ASN A 91 -2.68 -18.76 1.21
N THR A 92 -2.51 -17.59 0.58
CA THR A 92 -3.13 -17.26 -0.71
C THR A 92 -2.12 -16.57 -1.60
N ASP A 93 -1.90 -17.11 -2.79
CA ASP A 93 -1.23 -16.37 -3.85
C ASP A 93 -2.23 -15.40 -4.47
N LYS A 94 -2.12 -14.13 -4.08
CA LYS A 94 -3.03 -13.07 -4.54
C LYS A 94 -2.74 -12.66 -5.97
N ILE A 95 -1.48 -12.74 -6.40
CA ILE A 95 -1.04 -12.35 -7.73
C ILE A 95 -1.65 -13.30 -8.75
N GLU A 96 -1.49 -14.61 -8.54
CA GLU A 96 -2.11 -15.64 -9.38
C GLU A 96 -3.64 -15.56 -9.32
N LYS A 97 -4.21 -15.54 -8.12
CA LYS A 97 -5.66 -15.54 -7.90
C LYS A 97 -6.39 -14.38 -8.57
N LEU A 98 -5.77 -13.20 -8.59
CA LEU A 98 -6.37 -11.97 -9.12
C LEU A 98 -5.87 -11.64 -10.53
N GLY A 99 -5.00 -12.48 -11.12
CA GLY A 99 -4.43 -12.26 -12.45
C GLY A 99 -3.63 -10.96 -12.56
N ILE A 100 -2.84 -10.63 -11.52
CA ILE A 100 -2.09 -9.38 -11.49
C ILE A 100 -0.80 -9.54 -12.29
N GLU A 101 -0.66 -8.77 -13.35
CA GLU A 101 0.61 -8.67 -14.06
C GLU A 101 1.61 -7.89 -13.21
N MET A 102 2.84 -8.44 -13.09
CA MET A 102 3.90 -7.87 -12.26
C MET A 102 5.06 -7.39 -13.13
N GLN A 103 5.76 -6.36 -12.64
CA GLN A 103 6.96 -5.82 -13.29
C GLN A 103 8.09 -5.65 -12.27
N SER A 104 9.33 -5.72 -12.77
CA SER A 104 10.52 -5.50 -11.95
C SER A 104 10.75 -4.01 -11.70
N VAL A 105 11.34 -3.72 -10.55
CA VAL A 105 11.81 -2.37 -10.17
C VAL A 105 13.34 -2.40 -10.11
N PRO A 106 14.05 -1.44 -10.71
CA PRO A 106 15.51 -1.41 -10.65
C PRO A 106 16.04 -1.44 -9.22
N GLY A 107 17.02 -2.31 -8.97
CA GLY A 107 17.68 -2.44 -7.66
C GLY A 107 16.85 -3.15 -6.59
N SER A 108 15.76 -3.84 -6.94
CA SER A 108 14.93 -4.60 -6.00
C SER A 108 14.55 -5.97 -6.52
N ASP A 109 14.53 -6.96 -5.61
CA ASP A 109 13.94 -8.28 -5.86
C ASP A 109 12.42 -8.28 -5.64
N ILE A 110 11.87 -7.23 -5.01
CA ILE A 110 10.43 -7.05 -4.84
C ILE A 110 9.87 -6.50 -6.15
N GLN A 111 8.94 -7.24 -6.74
CA GLN A 111 8.19 -6.78 -7.91
C GLN A 111 7.01 -5.89 -7.51
N VAL A 112 6.53 -5.10 -8.46
CA VAL A 112 5.33 -4.27 -8.30
C VAL A 112 4.31 -4.63 -9.37
N PRO A 113 3.01 -4.38 -9.17
CA PRO A 113 2.04 -4.54 -10.24
C PRO A 113 2.38 -3.68 -11.47
N ALA A 114 2.19 -4.23 -12.67
CA ALA A 114 2.07 -3.42 -13.87
C ALA A 114 0.96 -2.36 -13.65
N HIS A 115 0.96 -1.27 -14.40
CA HIS A 115 0.04 -0.15 -14.17
C HIS A 115 0.16 0.47 -12.76
N THR A 116 1.36 0.51 -12.21
CA THR A 116 1.70 1.28 -11.00
C THR A 116 2.04 2.71 -11.39
N ARG A 117 1.31 3.68 -10.83
CA ARG A 117 1.56 5.12 -11.05
C ARG A 117 2.84 5.59 -10.35
N VAL A 118 3.04 5.18 -9.09
CA VAL A 118 4.24 5.51 -8.30
C VAL A 118 4.68 4.28 -7.53
N ALA A 119 5.97 3.99 -7.54
CA ALA A 119 6.60 2.99 -6.69
C ALA A 119 7.66 3.67 -5.80
N ILE A 120 7.47 3.58 -4.49
CA ILE A 120 8.34 4.16 -3.48
C ILE A 120 9.11 3.01 -2.82
N GLN A 121 10.38 2.83 -3.18
CA GLN A 121 11.25 1.81 -2.61
C GLN A 121 11.82 2.32 -1.29
N CYS A 122 11.68 1.51 -0.24
CA CYS A 122 11.99 1.92 1.11
C CYS A 122 12.69 0.84 1.91
N THR A 123 13.49 1.29 2.88
CA THR A 123 14.00 0.48 3.98
C THR A 123 13.28 0.84 5.28
N LEU A 124 12.81 -0.17 6.01
CA LEU A 124 12.23 0.02 7.34
C LEU A 124 13.27 0.57 8.31
N LYS A 125 13.05 1.78 8.79
CA LYS A 125 13.87 2.42 9.81
C LYS A 125 13.50 1.95 11.21
N GLU A 126 12.22 2.09 11.55
CA GLU A 126 11.67 1.70 12.85
C GLU A 126 10.18 1.40 12.74
N PHE A 127 9.64 0.72 13.73
CA PHE A 127 8.20 0.52 13.87
C PHE A 127 7.77 0.61 15.33
N HIS A 128 6.56 1.09 15.55
CA HIS A 128 6.00 1.28 16.89
C HIS A 128 4.65 0.60 17.03
N GLU A 129 4.40 0.03 18.17
CA GLU A 129 3.10 -0.52 18.52
C GLU A 129 2.11 0.62 18.82
N VAL A 130 0.99 0.66 18.10
CA VAL A 130 -0.07 1.68 18.26
C VAL A 130 -1.43 0.98 18.28
N GLY A 131 -1.97 0.76 19.45
CA GLY A 131 -3.25 0.08 19.60
C GLY A 131 -3.26 -1.33 18.98
N ASP A 132 -4.11 -1.58 18.00
CA ASP A 132 -4.24 -2.83 17.24
C ASP A 132 -3.39 -2.89 15.99
N HIS A 133 -2.59 -1.84 15.72
CA HIS A 133 -1.70 -1.69 14.57
C HIS A 133 -0.23 -1.54 14.99
N TYR A 134 0.66 -1.68 14.01
CA TYR A 134 2.01 -1.13 14.02
C TYR A 134 2.08 0.05 13.07
N LEU A 135 2.73 1.14 13.50
CA LEU A 135 3.18 2.24 12.65
C LEU A 135 4.58 1.90 12.15
N TYR A 136 4.76 1.87 10.84
CA TYR A 136 6.03 1.64 10.16
C TYR A 136 6.57 2.98 9.66
N ILE A 137 7.82 3.30 10.00
CA ILE A 137 8.52 4.50 9.54
C ILE A 137 9.67 4.02 8.66
N CYS A 138 9.70 4.51 7.42
CA CYS A 138 10.63 4.05 6.40
C CYS A 138 11.43 5.19 5.79
N ASP A 139 12.73 4.96 5.60
CA ASP A 139 13.58 5.81 4.77
C ASP A 139 13.32 5.46 3.29
N VAL A 140 13.13 6.49 2.46
CA VAL A 140 12.92 6.34 1.02
C VAL A 140 14.26 6.24 0.32
N GLU A 141 14.48 5.18 -0.46
CA GLU A 141 15.71 4.96 -1.21
C GLU A 141 15.59 5.47 -2.66
N GLN A 142 14.50 5.08 -3.33
CA GLN A 142 14.26 5.44 -4.73
C GLN A 142 12.75 5.59 -4.97
N VAL A 143 12.40 6.42 -5.95
CA VAL A 143 11.02 6.61 -6.39
C VAL A 143 10.95 6.51 -7.90
N PHE A 144 10.02 5.74 -8.41
CA PHE A 144 9.70 5.59 -9.83
C PHE A 144 8.26 6.02 -10.07
N ALA A 145 7.98 6.65 -11.19
CA ALA A 145 6.65 7.11 -11.52
C ALA A 145 6.33 6.94 -13.01
N ASP A 146 5.05 6.62 -13.31
CA ASP A 146 4.45 6.74 -14.63
C ASP A 146 3.28 7.74 -14.54
N GLU A 147 3.49 8.93 -15.08
CA GLU A 147 2.49 10.01 -15.05
C GLU A 147 1.26 9.73 -15.93
N LYS A 148 1.34 8.75 -16.84
CA LYS A 148 0.22 8.36 -17.70
C LYS A 148 -0.83 7.54 -16.97
N GLU A 149 -0.42 6.84 -15.90
CA GLU A 149 -1.35 6.08 -15.07
C GLU A 149 -2.21 7.00 -14.22
N GLU A 150 -3.53 6.79 -14.20
CA GLU A 150 -4.46 7.56 -13.39
C GLU A 150 -4.54 6.97 -11.98
N ALA A 151 -4.29 7.78 -10.93
CA ALA A 151 -4.33 7.33 -9.55
C ALA A 151 -5.73 6.90 -9.09
N VAL A 152 -5.79 5.89 -8.22
CA VAL A 152 -7.03 5.48 -7.57
C VAL A 152 -7.03 5.81 -6.08
N PHE A 153 -8.23 5.92 -5.52
CA PHE A 153 -8.50 6.29 -4.14
C PHE A 153 -9.54 5.34 -3.53
N ALA A 154 -9.47 5.19 -2.21
CA ALA A 154 -10.50 4.50 -1.45
C ALA A 154 -11.63 5.46 -1.09
N TRP A 155 -12.86 5.05 -1.37
CA TRP A 155 -14.09 5.79 -1.11
C TRP A 155 -14.92 5.09 -0.04
N ASN A 156 -15.53 5.87 0.86
CA ASN A 156 -16.37 5.38 1.95
C ASN A 156 -15.67 4.28 2.79
N GLY A 157 -14.47 4.60 3.28
CA GLY A 157 -13.55 3.59 3.77
C GLY A 157 -13.01 2.77 2.59
N TYR A 158 -13.19 1.46 2.61
CA TYR A 158 -12.81 0.57 1.50
C TYR A 158 -14.02 0.03 0.71
N ALA A 159 -15.16 0.72 0.73
CA ALA A 159 -16.34 0.23 0.04
C ALA A 159 -16.20 0.27 -1.50
N LYS A 160 -15.34 1.17 -2.01
CA LYS A 160 -15.08 1.33 -3.44
C LYS A 160 -13.66 1.85 -3.67
N ILE A 161 -13.00 1.31 -4.70
CA ILE A 161 -11.76 1.87 -5.26
C ILE A 161 -12.11 2.52 -6.61
N ALA A 162 -11.80 3.80 -6.74
CA ALA A 162 -12.10 4.55 -7.97
C ALA A 162 -11.14 5.74 -8.13
N THR A 163 -11.05 6.27 -9.34
CA THR A 163 -10.35 7.52 -9.63
C THR A 163 -11.07 8.72 -9.00
N ALA A 164 -10.34 9.82 -8.82
CA ALA A 164 -10.90 11.10 -8.44
C ALA A 164 -10.64 12.12 -9.56
N LYS A 165 -11.67 12.83 -9.99
CA LYS A 165 -11.50 13.96 -10.92
C LYS A 165 -11.16 15.20 -10.10
N GLN A 166 -10.17 15.97 -10.57
CA GLN A 166 -10.02 17.34 -10.10
C GLN A 166 -11.28 18.10 -10.52
N GLY A 167 -11.93 18.79 -9.56
CA GLY A 167 -12.98 19.73 -9.90
C GLY A 167 -12.40 20.88 -10.71
N GLU A 168 -13.17 21.41 -11.65
CA GLU A 168 -12.86 22.65 -12.35
C GLU A 168 -12.92 23.86 -11.41
#